data_d19f029f975cf489aab611e4bec9505b
#
_entry.id   d19f029f975cf489aab611e4bec9505b
#
_cell.length_a   1.000
_cell.length_b   1.000
_cell.length_c   1.000
_cell.angle_alpha   90.00
_cell.angle_beta   90.00
_cell.angle_gamma   90.00
#
_symmetry.space_group_name_H-M   'P 1'
#
loop_
_entity.id
_entity.type
_entity.pdbx_description
1 polymer ?
#
loop_
_entity_poly.entity_id
_entity_poly.type
_entity_poly.pdbx_seq_one_letter_code
_entity_poly.pdbx_strand_id
1 'polypeptide(L)'
;MKKILLLIISIMVVFGAALPAQAFEAGVRGYYWFPTISGDVKYSDGSLNGTKLDLEDDLNIDDEYYPVGEVFIGGGDHHLSFSFYRADYDGTATLTEDINFGGETFPAGDRIKSSLEYDVYDLIYQYDLLDLENVLAGFSLGLVGRLRVYDVEVEIKSRTVDQSEKEDYTVPIPLFGLNLHLGILADVLEARILASGIGYWDGYMVDGQAELSFTPIPFVDIHAGYRTFFVDVDASDFELNYNTSGFYGGVTISF
;
A
#
# COMPACT_ATOMS: atom_id res chain seq x y z
N MET A 1 -4.69 3.69 19.82
CA MET A 1 -5.81 3.25 18.97
C MET A 1 -7.12 3.98 19.22
N LYS A 2 -7.81 3.89 20.39
CA LYS A 2 -9.11 4.56 20.62
C LYS A 2 -9.11 6.09 20.39
N LYS A 3 -8.03 6.80 20.72
CA LYS A 3 -7.93 8.26 20.53
C LYS A 3 -7.74 8.66 19.06
N ILE A 4 -7.06 7.83 18.27
CA ILE A 4 -6.89 8.03 16.82
C ILE A 4 -8.21 7.79 16.10
N LEU A 5 -8.92 6.73 16.45
CA LEU A 5 -10.25 6.42 15.91
C LEU A 5 -11.25 7.55 16.19
N LEU A 6 -11.25 8.10 17.42
CA LEU A 6 -12.09 9.24 17.78
C LEU A 6 -11.72 10.52 17.02
N LEU A 7 -10.43 10.75 16.75
CA LEU A 7 -9.98 11.88 15.97
C LEU A 7 -10.45 11.76 14.50
N ILE A 8 -10.32 10.56 13.91
CA ILE A 8 -10.79 10.28 12.54
C ILE A 8 -12.30 10.47 12.43
N ILE A 9 -13.09 9.92 13.38
CA ILE A 9 -14.54 10.10 13.43
C ILE A 9 -14.90 11.58 13.59
N SER A 10 -14.19 12.32 14.44
CA SER A 10 -14.43 13.76 14.64
C SER A 10 -14.14 14.58 13.38
N ILE A 11 -13.08 14.24 12.63
CA ILE A 11 -12.74 14.88 11.36
C ILE A 11 -13.84 14.58 10.32
N MET A 12 -14.31 13.34 10.21
CA MET A 12 -15.40 12.96 9.31
C MET A 12 -16.71 13.73 9.62
N VAL A 13 -17.04 13.89 10.90
CA VAL A 13 -18.25 14.61 11.32
C VAL A 13 -18.15 16.11 11.03
N VAL A 14 -16.98 16.72 11.20
CA VAL A 14 -16.76 18.14 10.93
C VAL A 14 -16.77 18.44 9.42
N PHE A 15 -16.17 17.58 8.59
CA PHE A 15 -16.22 17.73 7.14
C PHE A 15 -17.64 17.48 6.58
N GLY A 16 -18.35 16.46 7.05
CA GLY A 16 -19.73 16.18 6.63
C GLY A 16 -20.74 17.29 6.93
N ALA A 17 -20.48 18.14 7.94
CA ALA A 17 -21.36 19.27 8.30
C ALA A 17 -21.13 20.56 7.49
N ALA A 18 -20.05 20.62 6.70
CA ALA A 18 -19.64 21.83 5.97
C ALA A 18 -19.95 21.80 4.46
N LEU A 19 -20.45 20.66 3.94
CA LEU A 19 -20.71 20.50 2.50
C LEU A 19 -22.07 21.14 2.14
N PRO A 20 -22.12 21.98 1.09
CA PRO A 20 -23.39 22.40 0.49
C PRO A 20 -24.12 21.15 -0.03
N ALA A 21 -25.45 21.24 -0.22
CA ALA A 21 -26.32 20.15 -0.68
C ALA A 21 -26.04 19.72 -2.16
N GLN A 22 -24.81 19.39 -2.44
CA GLN A 22 -24.38 18.67 -3.64
C GLN A 22 -24.50 17.17 -3.38
N ALA A 23 -24.55 16.36 -4.40
CA ALA A 23 -24.65 14.90 -4.27
C ALA A 23 -23.56 14.39 -3.31
N PHE A 24 -23.99 13.86 -2.18
CA PHE A 24 -23.12 13.28 -1.17
C PHE A 24 -23.06 11.78 -1.42
N GLU A 25 -21.87 11.26 -1.54
CA GLU A 25 -21.60 9.85 -1.66
C GLU A 25 -20.88 9.35 -0.42
N ALA A 26 -21.24 8.17 0.07
CA ALA A 26 -20.51 7.48 1.12
C ALA A 26 -20.54 5.98 0.86
N GLY A 27 -19.47 5.29 1.13
CA GLY A 27 -19.42 3.86 0.88
C GLY A 27 -18.33 3.13 1.63
N VAL A 28 -18.40 1.82 1.46
CA VAL A 28 -17.38 0.89 1.94
C VAL A 28 -16.94 0.01 0.78
N ARG A 29 -15.67 -0.32 0.75
CA ARG A 29 -15.06 -1.13 -0.27
C ARG A 29 -14.23 -2.21 0.38
N GLY A 30 -14.31 -3.43 -0.13
CA GLY A 30 -13.46 -4.53 0.27
C GLY A 30 -12.98 -5.29 -0.93
N TYR A 31 -11.69 -5.60 -0.96
CA TYR A 31 -11.12 -6.43 -2.02
C TYR A 31 -10.02 -7.35 -1.47
N TYR A 32 -9.76 -8.42 -2.20
CA TYR A 32 -8.67 -9.33 -1.93
C TYR A 32 -7.57 -9.08 -2.96
N TRP A 33 -6.36 -8.80 -2.49
CA TRP A 33 -5.20 -8.54 -3.34
C TRP A 33 -4.29 -9.78 -3.35
N PHE A 34 -3.79 -10.11 -4.55
CA PHE A 34 -2.94 -11.28 -4.84
C PHE A 34 -1.58 -10.80 -5.39
N PRO A 35 -0.78 -10.11 -4.57
CA PRO A 35 0.50 -9.62 -5.02
C PRO A 35 1.55 -10.72 -5.04
N THR A 36 2.54 -10.55 -5.92
CA THR A 36 3.86 -11.16 -5.81
C THR A 36 4.82 -10.14 -5.21
N ILE A 37 5.77 -10.61 -4.41
CA ILE A 37 6.81 -9.81 -3.80
C ILE A 37 8.14 -10.08 -4.53
N SER A 38 8.96 -9.04 -4.74
CA SER A 38 10.32 -9.18 -5.26
C SER A 38 11.18 -8.01 -4.82
N GLY A 39 12.50 -8.20 -4.83
CA GLY A 39 13.46 -7.16 -4.52
C GLY A 39 14.55 -7.58 -3.58
N ASP A 40 15.32 -6.61 -3.12
CA ASP A 40 16.46 -6.83 -2.25
C ASP A 40 16.52 -5.81 -1.12
N VAL A 41 17.11 -6.24 0.00
CA VAL A 41 17.32 -5.43 1.19
C VAL A 41 18.76 -5.56 1.66
N LYS A 42 19.31 -4.44 2.17
CA LYS A 42 20.60 -4.42 2.84
C LYS A 42 20.50 -3.47 4.04
N TYR A 43 20.91 -3.96 5.18
CA TYR A 43 20.95 -3.15 6.41
C TYR A 43 22.30 -3.29 7.08
N SER A 44 22.97 -2.15 7.28
CA SER A 44 24.27 -2.04 7.92
C SER A 44 24.10 -1.37 9.29
N ASP A 45 24.78 -1.86 10.31
CA ASP A 45 24.86 -1.18 11.60
C ASP A 45 26.31 -1.10 12.09
N GLY A 46 26.68 0.10 12.52
CA GLY A 46 28.01 0.38 13.07
C GLY A 46 29.15 0.17 12.04
N SER A 47 30.05 -0.76 12.34
CA SER A 47 31.22 -1.07 11.50
C SER A 47 31.03 -2.24 10.54
N LEU A 48 29.91 -2.94 10.62
CA LEU A 48 29.56 -4.08 9.79
C LEU A 48 28.74 -3.62 8.57
N ASN A 49 29.31 -3.77 7.39
CA ASN A 49 28.55 -3.64 6.15
C ASN A 49 27.54 -4.78 6.05
N GLY A 50 26.26 -4.42 5.88
CA GLY A 50 25.22 -5.40 5.59
C GLY A 50 25.46 -6.16 4.29
N THR A 51 25.04 -7.40 4.23
CA THR A 51 24.95 -8.18 3.00
C THR A 51 23.67 -7.80 2.27
N LYS A 52 23.75 -7.62 0.96
CA LYS A 52 22.56 -7.42 0.12
C LYS A 52 21.87 -8.76 -0.06
N LEU A 53 20.62 -8.86 0.36
CA LEU A 53 19.83 -10.08 0.39
C LEU A 53 18.63 -9.95 -0.54
N ASP A 54 18.49 -10.91 -1.44
CA ASP A 54 17.29 -11.05 -2.27
C ASP A 54 16.16 -11.67 -1.44
N LEU A 55 14.95 -11.10 -1.55
CA LEU A 55 13.80 -11.51 -0.75
C LEU A 55 13.30 -12.91 -1.12
N GLU A 56 13.35 -13.27 -2.42
CA GLU A 56 12.91 -14.58 -2.92
C GLU A 56 14.04 -15.61 -2.85
N ASP A 57 15.21 -15.30 -3.42
CA ASP A 57 16.29 -16.27 -3.62
C ASP A 57 17.09 -16.53 -2.33
N ASP A 58 17.40 -15.49 -1.53
CA ASP A 58 18.24 -15.60 -0.33
C ASP A 58 17.42 -15.85 0.93
N LEU A 59 16.26 -15.19 1.07
CA LEU A 59 15.40 -15.29 2.25
C LEU A 59 14.24 -16.27 2.07
N ASN A 60 13.96 -16.70 0.83
CA ASN A 60 12.87 -17.59 0.45
C ASN A 60 11.53 -17.13 1.03
N ILE A 61 11.26 -15.81 0.88
CA ILE A 61 9.99 -15.21 1.28
C ILE A 61 8.92 -15.60 0.28
N ASP A 62 7.85 -16.22 0.78
CA ASP A 62 6.70 -16.64 -0.03
C ASP A 62 5.74 -15.48 -0.31
N ASP A 63 5.01 -15.55 -1.44
CA ASP A 63 3.93 -14.62 -1.75
C ASP A 63 2.78 -14.73 -0.74
N GLU A 64 2.25 -13.59 -0.31
CA GLU A 64 1.11 -13.52 0.58
C GLU A 64 -0.06 -12.75 -0.02
N TYR A 65 -1.27 -13.22 0.24
CA TYR A 65 -2.51 -12.65 -0.27
C TYR A 65 -3.38 -12.16 0.88
N TYR A 66 -3.87 -10.93 0.79
CA TYR A 66 -4.55 -10.32 1.93
C TYR A 66 -5.74 -9.44 1.56
N PRO A 67 -6.72 -9.32 2.48
CA PRO A 67 -7.84 -8.43 2.31
C PRO A 67 -7.44 -6.97 2.53
N VAL A 68 -8.05 -6.08 1.76
CA VAL A 68 -7.97 -4.63 1.93
C VAL A 68 -9.37 -4.10 2.18
N GLY A 69 -9.52 -3.30 3.24
CA GLY A 69 -10.76 -2.59 3.57
C GLY A 69 -10.60 -1.09 3.37
N GLU A 70 -11.61 -0.46 2.78
CA GLU A 70 -11.65 0.98 2.55
C GLU A 70 -13.02 1.53 2.91
N VAL A 71 -13.04 2.74 3.48
CA VAL A 71 -14.25 3.55 3.66
C VAL A 71 -14.02 4.88 2.97
N PHE A 72 -15.05 5.43 2.33
CA PHE A 72 -14.93 6.68 1.60
C PHE A 72 -16.17 7.56 1.74
N ILE A 73 -15.94 8.84 1.54
CA ILE A 73 -16.98 9.86 1.42
C ILE A 73 -16.61 10.81 0.29
N GLY A 74 -17.61 11.29 -0.44
CA GLY A 74 -17.45 12.27 -1.50
C GLY A 74 -18.55 13.32 -1.50
N GLY A 75 -18.27 14.47 -2.09
CA GLY A 75 -19.26 15.53 -2.28
C GLY A 75 -18.75 16.62 -3.20
N GLY A 76 -19.42 16.83 -4.34
CA GLY A 76 -18.91 17.67 -5.41
C GLY A 76 -17.53 17.19 -5.87
N ASP A 77 -16.58 18.11 -6.00
CA ASP A 77 -15.22 17.81 -6.47
C ASP A 77 -14.30 17.20 -5.39
N HIS A 78 -14.81 16.88 -4.20
CA HIS A 78 -14.01 16.47 -3.04
C HIS A 78 -14.29 15.02 -2.64
N HIS A 79 -13.26 14.20 -2.56
CA HIS A 79 -13.34 12.80 -2.12
C HIS A 79 -12.30 12.53 -1.04
N LEU A 80 -12.70 11.83 -0.01
CA LEU A 80 -11.84 11.39 1.08
C LEU A 80 -12.03 9.90 1.30
N SER A 81 -10.93 9.15 1.33
CA SER A 81 -10.99 7.74 1.70
C SER A 81 -9.92 7.37 2.73
N PHE A 82 -10.22 6.32 3.47
CA PHE A 82 -9.31 5.69 4.41
C PHE A 82 -9.31 4.18 4.15
N SER A 83 -8.13 3.63 3.93
CA SER A 83 -7.98 2.19 3.77
C SER A 83 -6.96 1.59 4.74
N PHE A 84 -7.13 0.28 4.98
CA PHE A 84 -6.29 -0.51 5.85
C PHE A 84 -6.07 -1.90 5.26
N TYR A 85 -4.84 -2.39 5.38
CA TYR A 85 -4.51 -3.79 5.19
C TYR A 85 -3.29 -4.19 6.01
N ARG A 86 -3.15 -5.52 6.24
CA ARG A 86 -1.99 -6.16 6.86
C ARG A 86 -1.41 -7.17 5.88
N ALA A 87 -0.09 -7.17 5.76
CA ALA A 87 0.67 -8.22 5.09
C ALA A 87 1.63 -8.87 6.08
N ASP A 88 1.77 -10.19 5.99
CA ASP A 88 2.59 -11.00 6.89
C ASP A 88 3.35 -12.04 6.05
N TYR A 89 4.58 -11.70 5.71
CA TYR A 89 5.44 -12.51 4.87
C TYR A 89 6.42 -13.31 5.72
N ASP A 90 6.52 -14.59 5.45
CA ASP A 90 7.46 -15.51 6.09
C ASP A 90 8.37 -16.19 5.07
N GLY A 91 9.63 -16.38 5.46
CA GLY A 91 10.60 -17.16 4.68
C GLY A 91 11.44 -18.07 5.56
N THR A 92 11.95 -19.14 4.98
CA THR A 92 12.96 -19.98 5.64
C THR A 92 13.99 -20.41 4.62
N ALA A 93 15.24 -20.01 4.85
CA ALA A 93 16.35 -20.34 3.96
C ALA A 93 17.50 -21.00 4.73
N THR A 94 18.36 -21.73 3.99
CA THR A 94 19.66 -22.18 4.52
C THR A 94 20.73 -21.38 3.81
N LEU A 95 21.51 -20.63 4.58
CA LEU A 95 22.53 -19.72 4.05
C LEU A 95 23.63 -20.48 3.31
N THR A 96 23.99 -20.00 2.14
CA THR A 96 25.10 -20.53 1.34
C THR A 96 26.44 -19.87 1.65
N GLU A 97 26.41 -18.68 2.23
CA GLU A 97 27.55 -17.88 2.66
C GLU A 97 27.23 -17.16 3.97
N ASP A 98 28.26 -16.56 4.61
CA ASP A 98 28.05 -15.72 5.78
C ASP A 98 27.32 -14.44 5.39
N ILE A 99 26.24 -14.08 6.08
CA ILE A 99 25.52 -12.84 5.88
C ILE A 99 25.63 -11.93 7.10
N ASN A 100 25.67 -10.62 6.84
CA ASN A 100 25.60 -9.57 7.84
C ASN A 100 24.29 -8.81 7.69
N PHE A 101 23.53 -8.69 8.78
CA PHE A 101 22.28 -7.93 8.80
C PHE A 101 22.10 -7.29 10.18
N GLY A 102 21.86 -5.96 10.24
CA GLY A 102 21.61 -5.23 11.48
C GLY A 102 22.76 -5.27 12.50
N GLY A 103 24.01 -5.47 12.05
CA GLY A 103 25.17 -5.59 12.94
C GLY A 103 25.45 -7.01 13.44
N GLU A 104 24.62 -7.99 13.13
CA GLU A 104 24.81 -9.40 13.46
C GLU A 104 25.32 -10.18 12.24
N THR A 105 26.10 -11.24 12.48
CA THR A 105 26.62 -12.14 11.45
C THR A 105 26.00 -13.52 11.58
N PHE A 106 25.34 -13.98 10.53
CA PHE A 106 24.75 -15.31 10.42
C PHE A 106 25.65 -16.16 9.53
N PRO A 107 26.20 -17.29 10.03
CA PRO A 107 27.20 -18.07 9.30
C PRO A 107 26.60 -18.92 8.19
N ALA A 108 27.42 -19.22 7.18
CA ALA A 108 27.09 -20.19 6.13
C ALA A 108 26.66 -21.55 6.71
N GLY A 109 25.63 -22.15 6.12
CA GLY A 109 25.02 -23.38 6.59
C GLY A 109 24.00 -23.20 7.70
N ASP A 110 23.83 -21.98 8.22
CA ASP A 110 22.77 -21.66 9.17
C ASP A 110 21.40 -21.71 8.48
N ARG A 111 20.39 -22.12 9.24
CA ARG A 111 19.00 -22.09 8.81
C ARG A 111 18.32 -20.90 9.47
N ILE A 112 17.97 -19.92 8.68
CA ILE A 112 17.30 -18.70 9.15
C ILE A 112 15.79 -18.77 8.89
N LYS A 113 15.01 -18.13 9.76
CA LYS A 113 13.64 -17.72 9.51
C LYS A 113 13.64 -16.20 9.37
N SER A 114 13.08 -15.72 8.27
CA SER A 114 12.83 -14.30 8.01
C SER A 114 11.34 -14.02 8.10
N SER A 115 10.94 -12.91 8.67
CA SER A 115 9.55 -12.43 8.62
C SER A 115 9.51 -10.93 8.37
N LEU A 116 8.53 -10.52 7.59
CA LEU A 116 8.21 -9.12 7.28
C LEU A 116 6.71 -8.93 7.48
N GLU A 117 6.33 -8.36 8.61
CA GLU A 117 4.95 -7.98 8.90
C GLU A 117 4.78 -6.46 8.79
N TYR A 118 3.73 -6.00 8.12
CA TYR A 118 3.42 -4.58 8.12
C TYR A 118 1.91 -4.29 8.05
N ASP A 119 1.50 -3.32 8.84
CA ASP A 119 0.21 -2.67 8.78
C ASP A 119 0.29 -1.42 7.93
N VAL A 120 -0.64 -1.24 7.01
CA VAL A 120 -0.72 -0.05 6.17
C VAL A 120 -2.03 0.69 6.39
N TYR A 121 -1.88 1.96 6.71
CA TYR A 121 -2.99 2.91 6.86
C TYR A 121 -2.84 3.99 5.79
N ASP A 122 -3.79 4.08 4.87
CA ASP A 122 -3.84 5.12 3.85
C ASP A 122 -4.97 6.12 4.13
N LEU A 123 -4.64 7.39 4.18
CA LEU A 123 -5.61 8.48 4.09
C LEU A 123 -5.43 9.17 2.75
N ILE A 124 -6.46 9.17 1.92
CA ILE A 124 -6.42 9.70 0.56
C ILE A 124 -7.43 10.84 0.45
N TYR A 125 -6.97 12.00 0.00
CA TYR A 125 -7.81 13.10 -0.41
C TYR A 125 -7.64 13.34 -1.90
N GLN A 126 -8.77 13.43 -2.62
CA GLN A 126 -8.82 13.75 -4.04
C GLN A 126 -9.63 15.03 -4.25
N TYR A 127 -9.14 15.85 -5.16
CA TYR A 127 -9.87 17.01 -5.68
C TYR A 127 -9.96 16.91 -7.20
N ASP A 128 -11.18 16.87 -7.73
CA ASP A 128 -11.42 16.75 -9.16
C ASP A 128 -11.21 18.11 -9.84
N LEU A 129 -10.17 18.16 -10.67
CA LEU A 129 -9.83 19.34 -11.48
C LEU A 129 -10.75 19.50 -12.69
N LEU A 130 -11.13 18.35 -13.24
CA LEU A 130 -12.02 18.24 -14.39
C LEU A 130 -13.05 17.18 -14.05
N ASP A 131 -14.30 17.60 -14.03
CA ASP A 131 -15.46 16.73 -13.96
C ASP A 131 -16.32 16.98 -15.21
N LEU A 132 -16.30 16.02 -16.13
CA LEU A 132 -17.05 16.02 -17.37
C LEU A 132 -18.06 14.86 -17.41
N GLU A 133 -18.43 14.31 -16.27
CA GLU A 133 -19.33 13.15 -16.15
C GLU A 133 -20.65 13.38 -16.89
N ASN A 134 -21.15 14.59 -16.87
CA ASN A 134 -22.40 14.96 -17.55
C ASN A 134 -22.25 15.24 -19.06
N VAL A 135 -21.04 15.30 -19.61
CA VAL A 135 -20.78 15.76 -20.99
C VAL A 135 -20.05 14.72 -21.83
N LEU A 136 -19.12 13.96 -21.27
CA LEU A 136 -18.24 13.01 -21.96
C LEU A 136 -18.16 11.69 -21.21
N ALA A 137 -19.22 10.87 -21.29
CA ALA A 137 -19.21 9.49 -20.84
C ALA A 137 -18.50 9.24 -19.49
N GLY A 138 -18.73 10.12 -18.50
CA GLY A 138 -18.20 9.93 -17.15
C GLY A 138 -16.67 10.14 -17.02
N PHE A 139 -16.11 11.14 -17.68
CA PHE A 139 -14.68 11.46 -17.52
C PHE A 139 -14.45 12.39 -16.34
N SER A 140 -13.55 11.99 -15.41
CA SER A 140 -12.98 12.93 -14.43
C SER A 140 -11.47 12.78 -14.28
N LEU A 141 -10.80 13.85 -13.88
CA LEU A 141 -9.38 13.90 -13.58
C LEU A 141 -9.19 14.62 -12.25
N GLY A 142 -8.70 13.91 -11.25
CA GLY A 142 -8.46 14.41 -9.91
C GLY A 142 -6.98 14.50 -9.54
N LEU A 143 -6.64 15.51 -8.72
CA LEU A 143 -5.39 15.56 -7.97
C LEU A 143 -5.55 14.74 -6.70
N VAL A 144 -4.52 13.97 -6.35
CA VAL A 144 -4.52 13.10 -5.18
C VAL A 144 -3.39 13.48 -4.23
N GLY A 145 -3.75 13.72 -2.97
CA GLY A 145 -2.83 13.73 -1.84
C GLY A 145 -3.09 12.52 -0.96
N ARG A 146 -2.06 11.74 -0.67
CA ARG A 146 -2.15 10.53 0.16
C ARG A 146 -1.17 10.63 1.31
N LEU A 147 -1.62 10.30 2.51
CA LEU A 147 -0.76 10.04 3.65
C LEU A 147 -0.81 8.54 3.96
N ARG A 148 0.28 7.85 3.68
CA ARG A 148 0.44 6.44 3.99
C ARG A 148 1.28 6.28 5.25
N VAL A 149 0.81 5.49 6.18
CA VAL A 149 1.56 5.13 7.38
C VAL A 149 1.80 3.63 7.36
N TYR A 150 3.07 3.26 7.35
CA TYR A 150 3.51 1.89 7.57
C TYR A 150 3.86 1.69 9.03
N ASP A 151 3.41 0.58 9.60
CA ASP A 151 3.88 0.05 10.87
C ASP A 151 4.50 -1.32 10.55
N VAL A 152 5.84 -1.36 10.52
CA VAL A 152 6.63 -2.45 9.93
C VAL A 152 7.40 -3.16 11.02
N GLU A 153 7.35 -4.48 11.02
CA GLU A 153 8.18 -5.36 11.84
C GLU A 153 8.99 -6.28 10.92
N VAL A 154 10.31 -6.28 11.10
CA VAL A 154 11.25 -7.15 10.37
C VAL A 154 11.98 -8.01 11.38
N GLU A 155 12.01 -9.32 11.20
CA GLU A 155 12.78 -10.24 12.03
C GLU A 155 13.59 -11.21 11.16
N ILE A 156 14.88 -11.37 11.46
CA ILE A 156 15.72 -12.48 10.97
C ILE A 156 16.20 -13.26 12.18
N LYS A 157 15.90 -14.55 12.22
CA LYS A 157 16.22 -15.44 13.35
C LYS A 157 16.92 -16.69 12.89
N SER A 158 18.10 -16.96 13.47
CA SER A 158 18.77 -18.25 13.34
C SER A 158 17.98 -19.35 14.05
N ARG A 159 17.94 -20.52 13.41
CA ARG A 159 17.40 -21.75 14.02
C ARG A 159 18.51 -22.66 14.57
N THR A 160 19.75 -22.32 14.33
CA THR A 160 20.92 -23.17 14.65
C THR A 160 21.71 -22.59 15.81
N VAL A 161 21.82 -21.26 15.87
CA VAL A 161 22.50 -20.51 16.93
C VAL A 161 21.49 -19.55 17.60
N ASP A 162 21.79 -19.11 18.81
CA ASP A 162 20.91 -18.17 19.54
C ASP A 162 21.17 -16.73 19.08
N GLN A 163 20.80 -16.45 17.83
CA GLN A 163 20.91 -15.13 17.21
C GLN A 163 19.57 -14.73 16.61
N SER A 164 19.18 -13.47 16.84
CA SER A 164 17.94 -12.90 16.32
C SER A 164 18.12 -11.39 16.24
N GLU A 165 17.75 -10.82 15.11
CA GLU A 165 17.63 -9.37 14.91
C GLU A 165 16.17 -9.03 14.60
N LYS A 166 15.64 -8.05 15.33
CA LYS A 166 14.25 -7.60 15.20
C LYS A 166 14.19 -6.09 15.27
N GLU A 167 13.54 -5.48 14.30
CA GLU A 167 13.35 -4.06 14.20
C GLU A 167 11.88 -3.68 13.95
N ASP A 168 11.44 -2.60 14.61
CA ASP A 168 10.08 -2.06 14.48
C ASP A 168 10.16 -0.60 14.01
N TYR A 169 9.43 -0.26 12.95
CA TYR A 169 9.42 1.08 12.38
C TYR A 169 8.00 1.56 12.10
N THR A 170 7.71 2.82 12.45
CA THR A 170 6.48 3.49 12.00
C THR A 170 6.87 4.65 11.08
N VAL A 171 6.52 4.55 9.80
CA VAL A 171 6.97 5.46 8.74
C VAL A 171 5.78 6.14 8.07
N PRO A 172 5.54 7.44 8.32
CA PRO A 172 4.54 8.22 7.58
C PRO A 172 5.14 8.74 6.26
N ILE A 173 4.47 8.49 5.15
CA ILE A 173 4.92 8.86 3.81
C ILE A 173 3.83 9.63 3.09
N PRO A 174 4.06 10.92 2.76
CA PRO A 174 3.16 11.67 1.91
C PRO A 174 3.42 11.30 0.44
N LEU A 175 2.35 11.02 -0.32
CA LEU A 175 2.40 10.73 -1.74
C LEU A 175 1.47 11.71 -2.47
N PHE A 176 1.85 12.09 -3.69
CA PHE A 176 1.05 12.97 -4.54
C PHE A 176 0.80 12.30 -5.89
N GLY A 177 -0.36 12.53 -6.46
CA GLY A 177 -0.71 11.81 -7.66
C GLY A 177 -1.91 12.33 -8.41
N LEU A 178 -2.37 11.48 -9.33
CA LEU A 178 -3.52 11.72 -10.19
C LEU A 178 -4.47 10.53 -10.13
N ASN A 179 -5.77 10.81 -10.20
CA ASN A 179 -6.81 9.84 -10.44
C ASN A 179 -7.52 10.18 -11.75
N LEU A 180 -7.59 9.21 -12.63
CA LEU A 180 -8.35 9.29 -13.88
C LEU A 180 -9.53 8.33 -13.77
N HIS A 181 -10.73 8.83 -14.00
CA HIS A 181 -11.95 8.03 -14.04
C HIS A 181 -12.61 8.15 -15.42
N LEU A 182 -13.13 7.05 -15.93
CA LEU A 182 -13.77 6.92 -17.23
C LEU A 182 -15.02 6.04 -17.13
N GLY A 183 -16.19 6.61 -17.34
CA GLY A 183 -17.43 5.85 -17.57
C GLY A 183 -17.44 5.28 -19.00
N ILE A 184 -17.31 3.97 -19.15
CA ILE A 184 -17.25 3.30 -20.45
C ILE A 184 -18.67 3.05 -20.98
N LEU A 185 -19.60 2.69 -20.11
CA LEU A 185 -20.98 2.38 -20.45
C LEU A 185 -21.93 3.01 -19.43
N ALA A 186 -22.07 4.34 -19.50
CA ALA A 186 -22.77 5.11 -18.50
C ALA A 186 -22.34 4.67 -17.08
N ASP A 187 -23.26 4.59 -16.12
CA ASP A 187 -22.98 4.21 -14.75
C ASP A 187 -22.87 2.67 -14.53
N VAL A 188 -22.72 1.89 -15.62
CA VAL A 188 -22.72 0.41 -15.54
C VAL A 188 -21.33 -0.18 -15.61
N LEU A 189 -20.42 0.42 -16.40
CA LEU A 189 -19.04 -0.03 -16.56
C LEU A 189 -18.12 1.16 -16.53
N GLU A 190 -17.17 1.16 -15.61
CA GLU A 190 -16.24 2.23 -15.38
C GLU A 190 -14.80 1.72 -15.35
N ALA A 191 -13.85 2.59 -15.72
CA ALA A 191 -12.43 2.36 -15.53
C ALA A 191 -11.82 3.45 -14.69
N ARG A 192 -10.88 3.08 -13.80
CA ARG A 192 -10.16 4.01 -12.96
C ARG A 192 -8.67 3.72 -13.02
N ILE A 193 -7.87 4.78 -13.07
CA ILE A 193 -6.41 4.70 -12.94
C ILE A 193 -6.00 5.69 -11.86
N LEU A 194 -5.41 5.18 -10.79
CA LEU A 194 -4.84 5.96 -9.71
C LEU A 194 -3.33 5.75 -9.69
N ALA A 195 -2.56 6.83 -9.74
CA ALA A 195 -1.11 6.78 -9.62
C ALA A 195 -0.64 7.86 -8.66
N SER A 196 0.19 7.49 -7.69
CA SER A 196 0.77 8.43 -6.74
C SER A 196 2.21 8.06 -6.42
N GLY A 197 3.02 9.04 -6.04
CA GLY A 197 4.40 8.80 -5.72
C GLY A 197 5.05 9.98 -5.01
N ILE A 198 6.27 9.73 -4.55
CA ILE A 198 7.17 10.74 -4.00
C ILE A 198 8.61 10.36 -4.37
N GLY A 199 9.46 11.36 -4.59
CA GLY A 199 10.89 11.16 -4.79
C GLY A 199 11.68 12.06 -3.88
N TYR A 200 12.76 11.52 -3.33
CA TYR A 200 13.77 12.21 -2.55
C TYR A 200 15.15 11.91 -3.13
N TRP A 201 16.19 12.59 -2.63
CA TRP A 201 17.58 12.45 -3.10
C TRP A 201 18.07 10.99 -3.07
N ASP A 202 17.64 10.23 -2.06
CA ASP A 202 18.12 8.88 -1.77
C ASP A 202 17.06 7.81 -2.09
N GLY A 203 15.99 8.16 -2.84
CA GLY A 203 15.02 7.17 -3.23
C GLY A 203 13.69 7.71 -3.74
N TYR A 204 12.83 6.81 -4.19
CA TYR A 204 11.47 7.13 -4.63
C TYR A 204 10.51 6.00 -4.31
N MET A 205 9.23 6.36 -4.27
CA MET A 205 8.12 5.44 -4.05
C MET A 205 7.01 5.75 -5.03
N VAL A 206 6.45 4.71 -5.64
CA VAL A 206 5.34 4.80 -6.59
C VAL A 206 4.29 3.75 -6.26
N ASP A 207 3.03 4.16 -6.22
CA ASP A 207 1.85 3.29 -6.09
C ASP A 207 0.94 3.55 -7.29
N GLY A 208 0.67 2.53 -8.08
CA GLY A 208 -0.17 2.56 -9.26
C GLY A 208 -1.29 1.53 -9.19
N GLN A 209 -2.49 1.91 -9.59
CA GLN A 209 -3.66 1.05 -9.60
C GLN A 209 -4.48 1.30 -10.87
N ALA A 210 -4.84 0.23 -11.57
CA ALA A 210 -5.78 0.27 -12.69
C ALA A 210 -6.94 -0.69 -12.41
N GLU A 211 -8.16 -0.24 -12.60
CA GLU A 211 -9.37 -0.95 -12.19
C GLU A 211 -10.48 -0.84 -13.24
N LEU A 212 -11.26 -1.91 -13.36
CA LEU A 212 -12.56 -1.93 -14.00
C LEU A 212 -13.62 -2.24 -12.94
N SER A 213 -14.71 -1.46 -12.95
CA SER A 213 -15.85 -1.60 -12.06
C SER A 213 -17.12 -1.84 -12.86
N PHE A 214 -17.95 -2.77 -12.41
CA PHE A 214 -19.24 -3.11 -12.99
C PHE A 214 -20.33 -3.01 -11.93
N THR A 215 -21.39 -2.22 -12.22
CA THR A 215 -22.54 -1.95 -11.35
C THR A 215 -23.76 -2.78 -11.78
N PRO A 216 -23.90 -4.03 -11.31
CA PRO A 216 -25.02 -4.91 -11.71
C PRO A 216 -26.36 -4.47 -11.15
N ILE A 217 -26.36 -3.82 -10.01
CA ILE A 217 -27.54 -3.28 -9.33
C ILE A 217 -27.17 -1.96 -8.63
N PRO A 218 -28.12 -1.04 -8.42
CA PRO A 218 -27.85 0.18 -7.68
C PRO A 218 -27.14 -0.06 -6.34
N PHE A 219 -26.18 0.78 -6.00
CA PHE A 219 -25.37 0.78 -4.77
C PHE A 219 -24.36 -0.34 -4.62
N VAL A 220 -24.20 -1.23 -5.61
CA VAL A 220 -23.27 -2.37 -5.52
C VAL A 220 -22.42 -2.45 -6.77
N ASP A 221 -21.09 -2.31 -6.62
CA ASP A 221 -20.13 -2.46 -7.69
C ASP A 221 -19.26 -3.70 -7.44
N ILE A 222 -19.04 -4.46 -8.49
CA ILE A 222 -18.03 -5.52 -8.54
C ILE A 222 -16.84 -4.97 -9.31
N HIS A 223 -15.65 -5.00 -8.69
CA HIS A 223 -14.48 -4.45 -9.35
C HIS A 223 -13.33 -5.45 -9.37
N ALA A 224 -12.49 -5.31 -10.37
CA ALA A 224 -11.24 -6.04 -10.50
C ALA A 224 -10.18 -5.13 -11.13
N GLY A 225 -8.93 -5.33 -10.71
CA GLY A 225 -7.85 -4.50 -11.19
C GLY A 225 -6.48 -5.10 -10.96
N TYR A 226 -5.49 -4.29 -11.28
CA TYR A 226 -4.08 -4.57 -11.04
C TYR A 226 -3.48 -3.41 -10.26
N ARG A 227 -2.72 -3.73 -9.20
CA ARG A 227 -2.01 -2.75 -8.38
C ARG A 227 -0.54 -3.09 -8.38
N THR A 228 0.30 -2.07 -8.43
CA THR A 228 1.74 -2.16 -8.29
C THR A 228 2.21 -1.14 -7.26
N PHE A 229 3.14 -1.55 -6.42
CA PHE A 229 3.80 -0.68 -5.46
C PHE A 229 5.30 -0.92 -5.55
N PHE A 230 6.03 0.15 -5.74
CA PHE A 230 7.48 0.12 -5.91
C PHE A 230 8.15 1.12 -4.96
N VAL A 231 9.22 0.66 -4.30
CA VAL A 231 10.08 1.47 -3.44
C VAL A 231 11.53 1.21 -3.83
N ASP A 232 12.29 2.29 -3.97
CA ASP A 232 13.72 2.24 -4.15
C ASP A 232 14.34 3.28 -3.22
N VAL A 233 15.18 2.82 -2.29
CA VAL A 233 15.87 3.66 -1.30
C VAL A 233 17.33 3.22 -1.27
N ASP A 234 18.24 4.19 -1.39
CA ASP A 234 19.70 4.00 -1.31
C ASP A 234 20.27 5.02 -0.33
N ALA A 235 20.14 4.73 0.97
CA ALA A 235 20.73 5.50 2.04
C ALA A 235 22.06 4.87 2.51
N SER A 236 22.87 5.61 3.25
CA SER A 236 24.22 5.19 3.64
C SER A 236 24.28 3.83 4.35
N ASP A 237 23.29 3.52 5.17
CA ASP A 237 23.27 2.32 6.03
C ASP A 237 22.12 1.36 5.67
N PHE A 238 21.23 1.77 4.73
CA PHE A 238 20.05 1.02 4.35
C PHE A 238 19.77 1.14 2.85
N GLU A 239 19.77 0.01 2.15
CA GLU A 239 19.35 -0.09 0.75
C GLU A 239 18.09 -0.97 0.68
N LEU A 240 17.06 -0.52 -0.04
CA LEU A 240 15.84 -1.27 -0.26
C LEU A 240 15.39 -1.08 -1.70
N ASN A 241 15.31 -2.15 -2.45
CA ASN A 241 14.55 -2.22 -3.69
C ASN A 241 13.39 -3.19 -3.44
N TYR A 242 12.17 -2.70 -3.44
CA TYR A 242 11.00 -3.49 -3.10
C TYR A 242 9.91 -3.27 -4.13
N ASN A 243 9.41 -4.35 -4.68
CA ASN A 243 8.29 -4.33 -5.61
C ASN A 243 7.25 -5.35 -5.17
N THR A 244 6.01 -4.91 -5.11
CA THR A 244 4.87 -5.80 -4.94
C THR A 244 3.80 -5.43 -5.94
N SER A 245 3.32 -6.42 -6.70
CA SER A 245 2.37 -6.17 -7.77
C SER A 245 1.47 -7.39 -8.01
N GLY A 246 0.20 -7.14 -8.30
CA GLY A 246 -0.72 -8.24 -8.52
C GLY A 246 -2.14 -7.82 -8.83
N PHE A 247 -2.94 -8.79 -9.23
CA PHE A 247 -4.37 -8.60 -9.44
C PHE A 247 -5.12 -8.51 -8.11
N TYR A 248 -6.23 -7.84 -8.14
CA TYR A 248 -7.19 -7.81 -7.04
C TYR A 248 -8.62 -7.84 -7.57
N GLY A 249 -9.55 -8.22 -6.69
CA GLY A 249 -10.97 -8.18 -6.97
C GLY A 249 -11.80 -8.01 -5.71
N GLY A 250 -12.92 -7.34 -5.84
CA GLY A 250 -13.73 -7.00 -4.68
C GLY A 250 -15.09 -6.43 -4.99
N VAL A 251 -15.68 -5.85 -3.96
CA VAL A 251 -17.03 -5.27 -3.99
C VAL A 251 -17.01 -3.92 -3.28
N THR A 252 -17.75 -2.96 -3.85
CA THR A 252 -18.05 -1.66 -3.25
C THR A 252 -19.55 -1.57 -2.98
N ILE A 253 -19.91 -0.98 -1.84
CA ILE A 253 -21.29 -0.61 -1.51
C ILE A 253 -21.29 0.88 -1.21
N SER A 254 -22.03 1.67 -2.01
CA SER A 254 -22.09 3.13 -1.90
C SER A 254 -23.54 3.64 -1.87
N PHE A 255 -23.75 4.84 -1.30
CA PHE A 255 -25.07 5.46 -1.09
C PHE A 255 -25.02 6.94 -1.44
#